data_2c23797608d671b17bfbbe6f4b65e6ea
#
_entry.id   2c23797608d671b17bfbbe6f4b65e6ea
#
_cell.length_a   1.000
_cell.length_b   1.000
_cell.length_c   1.000
_cell.angle_alpha   90.00
_cell.angle_beta   90.00
_cell.angle_gamma   90.00
#
_symmetry.space_group_name_H-M   'P 1'
#
loop_
_entity.id
_entity.type
_entity.pdbx_description
1 polymer ?
#
loop_
_entity_poly.entity_id
_entity_poly.type
_entity_poly.pdbx_seq_one_letter_code
_entity_poly.pdbx_strand_id
1 'polypeptide(L)'
;KFYKERLVNKVLLLGKTKGLGYDISSIEADENPENPEFARYIEVKSTRRTTRPSFNQNWTDSLNITRKEWVAAQQFGTAYNIYRVYFTKSEVIVVRIHNPFALSKEGKIEVFPTVYQMDFSSNVIQKSYTI
;
A
#
# COMPACT_ATOMS: atom_id res chain seq x y z
N LYS A 1 -22.35 15.32 -16.84
CA LYS A 1 -22.94 14.01 -16.52
C LYS A 1 -22.12 12.85 -17.05
N PHE A 2 -21.83 12.83 -18.34
CA PHE A 2 -20.98 11.80 -18.98
C PHE A 2 -19.56 11.76 -18.42
N TYR A 3 -19.06 12.92 -18.05
CA TYR A 3 -17.74 13.07 -17.47
C TYR A 3 -17.62 12.34 -16.13
N LYS A 4 -18.57 12.53 -15.22
CA LYS A 4 -18.57 11.86 -13.92
C LYS A 4 -18.72 10.35 -14.04
N GLU A 5 -19.57 9.88 -14.94
CA GLU A 5 -19.74 8.45 -15.20
C GLU A 5 -18.46 7.81 -15.73
N ARG A 6 -17.75 8.48 -16.63
CA ARG A 6 -16.46 8.02 -17.15
C ARG A 6 -15.42 7.92 -16.04
N LEU A 7 -15.39 8.87 -15.11
CA LEU A 7 -14.45 8.86 -13.99
C LEU A 7 -14.73 7.71 -13.02
N VAL A 8 -15.99 7.50 -12.68
CA VAL A 8 -16.41 6.42 -11.79
C VAL A 8 -15.99 5.05 -12.35
N ASN A 9 -16.14 4.86 -13.65
CA ASN A 9 -15.77 3.60 -14.30
C ASN A 9 -14.28 3.33 -14.31
N LYS A 10 -13.43 4.33 -14.02
CA LYS A 10 -11.98 4.15 -13.89
C LYS A 10 -11.54 3.70 -12.50
N VAL A 11 -12.44 3.69 -11.52
CA VAL A 11 -12.15 3.21 -10.18
C VAL A 11 -12.35 1.70 -10.15
N LEU A 12 -11.28 0.96 -9.86
CA LEU A 12 -11.30 -0.50 -9.86
C LEU A 12 -10.77 -1.03 -8.52
N LEU A 13 -11.51 -1.98 -7.94
CA LEU A 13 -11.08 -2.75 -6.79
C LEU A 13 -10.36 -4.00 -7.28
N LEU A 14 -9.08 -4.13 -6.96
CA LEU A 14 -8.21 -5.17 -7.48
C LEU A 14 -7.88 -6.26 -6.46
N GLY A 15 -8.63 -6.33 -5.35
CA GLY A 15 -8.39 -7.29 -4.28
C GLY A 15 -8.41 -8.75 -4.69
N LYS A 16 -9.08 -9.08 -5.80
CA LYS A 16 -9.11 -10.43 -6.35
C LYS A 16 -8.00 -10.69 -7.37
N THR A 17 -7.26 -9.66 -7.78
CA THR A 17 -6.19 -9.78 -8.76
C THR A 17 -4.85 -9.75 -8.04
N LYS A 18 -4.12 -10.87 -8.09
CA LYS A 18 -2.84 -10.99 -7.38
C LYS A 18 -1.68 -10.45 -8.21
N GLY A 19 -0.69 -9.91 -7.53
CA GLY A 19 0.60 -9.57 -8.13
C GLY A 19 0.71 -8.20 -8.76
N LEU A 20 -0.28 -7.34 -8.60
CA LEU A 20 -0.26 -5.98 -9.13
C LEU A 20 0.49 -4.99 -8.24
N GLY A 21 0.62 -5.28 -6.93
CA GLY A 21 1.29 -4.39 -5.99
C GLY A 21 0.45 -3.23 -5.51
N TYR A 22 -0.87 -3.26 -5.73
CA TYR A 22 -1.83 -2.28 -5.22
C TYR A 22 -3.24 -2.87 -5.20
N ASP A 23 -4.10 -2.32 -4.36
CA ASP A 23 -5.47 -2.82 -4.13
C ASP A 23 -6.53 -2.10 -4.97
N ILE A 24 -6.33 -0.81 -5.20
CA ILE A 24 -7.31 0.06 -5.84
C ILE A 24 -6.63 0.85 -6.95
N SER A 25 -7.24 0.87 -8.13
CA SER A 25 -6.89 1.81 -9.19
C SER A 25 -7.95 2.90 -9.24
N SER A 26 -7.51 4.15 -9.23
CA SER A 26 -8.38 5.32 -9.20
C SER A 26 -7.77 6.44 -10.04
N ILE A 27 -8.27 7.64 -9.86
CA ILE A 27 -7.78 8.85 -10.55
C ILE A 27 -7.64 10.01 -9.57
N GLU A 28 -6.70 10.93 -9.85
CA GLU A 28 -6.44 12.13 -9.05
C GLU A 28 -7.37 13.27 -9.46
N ALA A 29 -8.67 13.09 -9.29
CA ALA A 29 -9.67 14.04 -9.73
C ALA A 29 -9.69 15.34 -8.90
N ASP A 30 -9.34 15.23 -7.62
CA ASP A 30 -9.39 16.37 -6.69
C ASP A 30 -8.28 17.38 -6.94
N GLU A 31 -7.12 16.92 -7.40
CA GLU A 31 -5.95 17.76 -7.63
C GLU A 31 -6.00 18.47 -8.98
N ASN A 32 -6.68 17.91 -9.95
CA ASN A 32 -6.82 18.48 -11.27
C ASN A 32 -8.18 18.12 -11.87
N PRO A 33 -9.24 18.81 -11.47
CA PRO A 33 -10.59 18.52 -11.98
C PRO A 33 -10.76 18.76 -13.48
N GLU A 34 -9.90 19.57 -14.11
CA GLU A 34 -9.93 19.80 -15.55
C GLU A 34 -9.24 18.70 -16.35
N ASN A 35 -8.29 17.98 -15.72
CA ASN A 35 -7.60 16.87 -16.34
C ASN A 35 -7.50 15.68 -15.37
N PRO A 36 -8.63 15.00 -15.09
CA PRO A 36 -8.71 13.94 -14.07
C PRO A 36 -8.17 12.61 -14.54
N GLU A 37 -7.29 12.58 -15.50
CA GLU A 37 -6.76 11.34 -16.09
C GLU A 37 -5.47 10.84 -15.40
N PHE A 38 -4.98 11.56 -14.40
CA PHE A 38 -3.86 11.09 -13.61
C PHE A 38 -4.26 9.87 -12.79
N ALA A 39 -3.60 8.76 -13.07
CA ALA A 39 -3.83 7.52 -12.36
C ALA A 39 -3.44 7.61 -10.89
N ARG A 40 -4.21 6.96 -10.05
CA ARG A 40 -3.91 6.77 -8.62
C ARG A 40 -3.96 5.29 -8.31
N TYR A 41 -2.87 4.75 -7.80
CA TYR A 41 -2.78 3.36 -7.35
C TYR A 41 -2.69 3.37 -5.83
N ILE A 42 -3.59 2.65 -5.18
CA ILE A 42 -3.76 2.69 -3.73
C ILE A 42 -3.54 1.30 -3.16
N GLU A 43 -2.60 1.20 -2.24
CA GLU A 43 -2.41 0.04 -1.38
C GLU A 43 -3.01 0.33 -0.02
N VAL A 44 -3.90 -0.52 0.46
CA VAL A 44 -4.60 -0.33 1.73
C VAL A 44 -3.94 -1.21 2.80
N LYS A 45 -3.52 -0.59 3.90
CA LYS A 45 -2.90 -1.26 5.04
C LYS A 45 -3.68 -0.93 6.31
N SER A 46 -4.47 -1.87 6.79
CA SER A 46 -5.31 -1.66 7.96
C SER A 46 -4.72 -2.27 9.22
N THR A 47 -5.10 -1.72 10.35
CA THR A 47 -4.77 -2.26 11.67
C THR A 47 -5.84 -1.86 12.68
N ARG A 48 -5.93 -2.61 13.77
CA ARG A 48 -6.82 -2.31 14.89
C ARG A 48 -6.02 -1.66 16.02
N ARG A 49 -6.62 -0.67 16.67
CA ARG A 49 -6.05 0.01 17.83
C ARG A 49 -7.10 0.19 18.90
N THR A 50 -6.66 0.22 20.15
CA THR A 50 -7.55 0.54 21.29
C THR A 50 -7.77 2.04 21.41
N THR A 51 -6.78 2.84 21.00
CA THR A 51 -6.82 4.31 21.09
C THR A 51 -6.53 4.94 19.75
N ARG A 52 -6.98 6.18 19.59
CA ARG A 52 -6.71 6.98 18.40
C ARG A 52 -5.20 7.25 18.27
N PRO A 53 -4.59 7.13 17.07
CA PRO A 53 -3.21 7.53 16.85
C PRO A 53 -3.02 9.03 17.12
N SER A 54 -1.87 9.40 17.66
CA SER A 54 -1.53 10.80 17.98
C SER A 54 -0.59 11.33 16.91
N PHE A 55 -1.12 12.11 15.95
CA PHE A 55 -0.34 12.60 14.81
C PHE A 55 0.44 13.89 15.08
N ASN A 56 0.25 14.51 16.22
CA ASN A 56 0.85 15.81 16.57
C ASN A 56 2.08 15.72 17.47
N GLN A 57 2.59 14.51 17.69
CA GLN A 57 3.78 14.26 18.51
C GLN A 57 4.72 13.32 17.76
N ASN A 58 5.86 13.00 18.37
CA ASN A 58 6.79 11.98 17.88
C ASN A 58 6.14 10.60 17.92
N TRP A 59 5.32 10.34 16.93
CA TRP A 59 4.57 9.11 16.80
C TRP A 59 5.10 8.33 15.60
N THR A 60 5.32 7.05 15.79
CA THR A 60 5.78 6.18 14.74
C THR A 60 4.83 4.99 14.59
N ASP A 61 4.67 4.54 13.37
CA ASP A 61 3.94 3.32 13.06
C ASP A 61 4.80 2.45 12.13
N SER A 62 4.54 1.17 12.15
CA SER A 62 5.17 0.21 11.25
C SER A 62 4.10 -0.57 10.51
N LEU A 63 4.32 -0.81 9.24
CA LEU A 63 3.47 -1.67 8.44
C LEU A 63 4.33 -2.58 7.58
N ASN A 64 3.78 -3.70 7.19
CA ASN A 64 4.45 -4.62 6.29
C ASN A 64 4.11 -4.26 4.85
N ILE A 65 5.14 -4.15 4.03
CA ILE A 65 4.99 -3.96 2.60
C ILE A 65 5.71 -5.11 1.87
N THR A 66 5.02 -5.73 0.93
CA THR A 66 5.61 -6.80 0.14
C THR A 66 6.60 -6.25 -0.88
N ARG A 67 7.47 -7.13 -1.39
CA ARG A 67 8.38 -6.73 -2.46
C ARG A 67 7.63 -6.21 -3.68
N LYS A 68 6.54 -6.89 -4.07
CA LYS A 68 5.74 -6.47 -5.23
C LYS A 68 5.10 -5.11 -5.03
N GLU A 69 4.59 -4.84 -3.84
CA GLU A 69 4.03 -3.53 -3.49
C GLU A 69 5.11 -2.46 -3.52
N TRP A 70 6.31 -2.76 -3.01
CA TRP A 70 7.42 -1.80 -3.01
C TRP A 70 7.93 -1.52 -4.44
N VAL A 71 8.01 -2.55 -5.28
CA VAL A 71 8.35 -2.39 -6.70
C VAL A 71 7.31 -1.53 -7.41
N ALA A 72 6.03 -1.75 -7.13
CA ALA A 72 4.95 -0.92 -7.67
C ALA A 72 5.07 0.54 -7.21
N ALA A 73 5.41 0.76 -5.94
CA ALA A 73 5.64 2.12 -5.42
C ALA A 73 6.78 2.83 -6.14
N GLN A 74 7.85 2.12 -6.46
CA GLN A 74 8.96 2.65 -7.25
C GLN A 74 8.53 2.98 -8.68
N GLN A 75 7.78 2.08 -9.29
CA GLN A 75 7.37 2.19 -10.68
C GLN A 75 6.37 3.31 -10.90
N PHE A 76 5.39 3.44 -10.01
CA PHE A 76 4.30 4.39 -10.17
C PHE A 76 4.56 5.76 -9.52
N GLY A 77 5.52 5.83 -8.59
CA GLY A 77 5.98 7.11 -8.02
C GLY A 77 4.85 7.97 -7.48
N THR A 78 4.65 9.13 -8.08
CA THR A 78 3.62 10.10 -7.65
C THR A 78 2.19 9.58 -7.74
N ALA A 79 1.96 8.55 -8.55
CA ALA A 79 0.65 7.92 -8.67
C ALA A 79 0.37 6.88 -7.58
N TYR A 80 1.39 6.47 -6.81
CA TYR A 80 1.25 5.44 -5.78
C TYR A 80 1.01 6.05 -4.40
N ASN A 81 0.01 5.49 -3.71
CA ASN A 81 -0.37 5.92 -2.37
C ASN A 81 -0.58 4.71 -1.48
N ILE A 82 -0.18 4.83 -0.22
CA ILE A 82 -0.57 3.88 0.82
C ILE A 82 -1.62 4.55 1.68
N TYR A 83 -2.77 3.90 1.84
CA TYR A 83 -3.80 4.33 2.77
C TYR A 83 -3.68 3.47 4.01
N ARG A 84 -3.23 4.09 5.11
CA ARG A 84 -3.16 3.45 6.41
C ARG A 84 -4.48 3.65 7.12
N VAL A 85 -5.14 2.56 7.47
CA VAL A 85 -6.47 2.58 8.08
C VAL A 85 -6.37 2.07 9.51
N TYR A 86 -6.85 2.87 10.45
CA TYR A 86 -6.88 2.52 11.87
C TYR A 86 -8.31 2.31 12.32
N PHE A 87 -8.63 1.11 12.76
CA PHE A 87 -9.93 0.78 13.34
C PHE A 87 -9.82 0.88 14.86
N THR A 88 -10.54 1.82 15.46
CA THR A 88 -10.72 1.91 16.91
C THR A 88 -12.12 1.45 17.28
N LYS A 89 -12.45 1.43 18.57
CA LYS A 89 -13.79 1.05 19.01
C LYS A 89 -14.90 1.97 18.50
N SER A 90 -14.57 3.24 18.25
CA SER A 90 -15.55 4.27 17.93
C SER A 90 -15.36 4.94 16.57
N GLU A 91 -14.20 4.76 15.93
CA GLU A 91 -13.87 5.49 14.71
C GLU A 91 -13.06 4.64 13.73
N VAL A 92 -13.07 5.07 12.49
CA VAL A 92 -12.16 4.61 11.44
C VAL A 92 -11.36 5.82 10.97
N ILE A 93 -10.05 5.75 11.09
CA ILE A 93 -9.16 6.86 10.73
C ILE A 93 -8.32 6.42 9.55
N VAL A 94 -8.29 7.22 8.50
CA VAL A 94 -7.52 6.95 7.29
C VAL A 94 -6.48 8.04 7.12
N VAL A 95 -5.22 7.65 6.95
CA VAL A 95 -4.16 8.57 6.57
C VAL A 95 -3.55 8.14 5.25
N ARG A 96 -3.16 9.11 4.45
CA ARG A 96 -2.57 8.90 3.13
C ARG A 96 -1.06 9.13 3.20
N ILE A 97 -0.32 8.16 2.71
CA ILE A 97 1.12 8.28 2.48
C ILE A 97 1.31 8.38 0.97
N HIS A 98 1.59 9.59 0.51
CA HIS A 98 1.73 9.88 -0.91
C HIS A 98 3.17 9.64 -1.36
N ASN A 99 3.34 8.91 -2.46
CA ASN A 99 4.64 8.63 -3.07
C ASN A 99 5.68 8.12 -2.06
N PRO A 100 5.46 6.94 -1.48
CA PRO A 100 6.35 6.43 -0.44
C PRO A 100 7.79 6.21 -0.92
N PHE A 101 7.99 5.94 -2.20
CA PHE A 101 9.33 5.79 -2.75
C PHE A 101 10.14 7.09 -2.64
N ALA A 102 9.55 8.23 -3.00
CA ALA A 102 10.21 9.52 -2.86
C ALA A 102 10.50 9.85 -1.39
N LEU A 103 9.56 9.54 -0.48
CA LEU A 103 9.76 9.73 0.96
C LEU A 103 10.92 8.90 1.49
N SER A 104 11.10 7.69 0.97
CA SER A 104 12.24 6.83 1.29
C SER A 104 13.56 7.45 0.83
N LYS A 105 13.59 8.02 -0.38
CA LYS A 105 14.78 8.70 -0.91
C LYS A 105 15.14 9.95 -0.11
N GLU A 106 14.16 10.62 0.45
CA GLU A 106 14.35 11.82 1.29
C GLU A 106 14.69 11.47 2.74
N GLY A 107 14.70 10.18 3.11
CA GLY A 107 14.96 9.74 4.47
C GLY A 107 13.81 9.95 5.45
N LYS A 108 12.61 10.26 4.94
CA LYS A 108 11.42 10.49 5.78
C LYS A 108 10.74 9.19 6.19
N ILE A 109 10.93 8.12 5.47
CA ILE A 109 10.52 6.76 5.83
C ILE A 109 11.70 5.82 5.62
N GLU A 110 11.69 4.72 6.37
CA GLU A 110 12.68 3.65 6.22
C GLU A 110 11.98 2.39 5.74
N VAL A 111 12.55 1.77 4.71
CA VAL A 111 12.07 0.50 4.15
C VAL A 111 13.20 -0.49 4.15
N PHE A 112 12.99 -1.63 4.83
CA PHE A 112 14.01 -2.65 4.97
C PHE A 112 13.38 -4.05 4.96
N PRO A 113 14.12 -5.09 4.53
CA PRO A 113 13.61 -6.45 4.54
C PRO A 113 13.40 -6.96 5.98
N THR A 114 12.27 -7.64 6.21
CA THR A 114 11.97 -8.26 7.50
C THR A 114 11.79 -9.78 7.40
N VAL A 115 11.76 -10.33 6.18
CA VAL A 115 11.54 -11.74 5.93
C VAL A 115 12.72 -12.29 5.14
N TYR A 116 13.23 -13.44 5.57
CA TYR A 116 14.26 -14.18 4.86
C TYR A 116 13.61 -15.38 4.16
N GLN A 117 13.98 -15.59 2.90
CA GLN A 117 13.64 -16.80 2.17
C GLN A 117 14.86 -17.73 2.18
N MET A 118 14.60 -19.01 2.44
CA MET A 118 15.64 -20.04 2.39
C MET A 118 15.28 -21.05 1.31
N ASP A 119 16.16 -21.18 0.33
CA ASP A 119 16.03 -22.21 -0.69
C ASP A 119 16.96 -23.36 -0.35
N PHE A 120 16.49 -24.57 -0.54
CA PHE A 120 17.29 -25.75 -0.25
C PHE A 120 17.05 -26.84 -1.30
N SER A 121 18.04 -27.68 -1.48
CA SER A 121 17.97 -28.82 -2.38
C SER A 121 18.00 -30.15 -1.58
N SER A 122 17.70 -31.24 -2.26
CA SER A 122 17.59 -32.55 -1.62
C SER A 122 18.88 -33.00 -0.91
N ASN A 123 20.03 -32.48 -1.31
CA ASN A 123 21.32 -32.89 -0.74
C ASN A 123 21.52 -32.45 0.72
N VAL A 124 20.71 -31.53 1.24
CA VAL A 124 20.77 -31.10 2.65
C VAL A 124 19.71 -31.80 3.51
N ILE A 125 18.85 -32.61 2.91
CA ILE A 125 17.81 -33.34 3.63
C ILE A 125 18.44 -34.62 4.22
N GLN A 126 18.44 -34.75 5.55
CA GLN A 126 19.02 -35.90 6.24
C GLN A 126 18.04 -37.07 6.38
N LYS A 127 16.78 -36.76 6.66
CA LYS A 127 15.72 -37.75 6.81
C LYS A 127 14.42 -37.19 6.28
N SER A 128 13.56 -38.09 5.80
CA SER A 128 12.17 -37.77 5.48
C SER A 128 11.23 -38.68 6.26
N TYR A 129 10.10 -38.16 6.65
CA TYR A 129 9.06 -38.89 7.37
C TYR A 129 7.74 -38.71 6.65
N THR A 130 6.97 -39.79 6.54
CA THR A 130 5.61 -39.73 6.03
C THR A 130 4.65 -39.95 7.18
N ILE A 131 3.74 -39.04 7.37
CA ILE A 131 2.77 -39.07 8.47
C ILE A 131 1.39 -39.45 7.95
#